data_0bb799a15a678f2fe71283a19052f8ff
#
_entry.id   0bb799a15a678f2fe71283a19052f8ff
#
_cell.length_a   1.000
_cell.length_b   1.000
_cell.length_c   1.000
_cell.angle_alpha   90.00
_cell.angle_beta   90.00
_cell.angle_gamma   90.00
#
_symmetry.space_group_name_H-M   'P 1'
#
loop_
_entity.id
_entity.type
_entity.pdbx_description
1 polymer ?
#
loop_
_entity_poly.entity_id
_entity_poly.type
_entity_poly.pdbx_seq_one_letter_code
_entity_poly.pdbx_strand_id
1 'polypeptide(L)'
;MKIMRKLILLLTVILLPLVANAHDIEVKNADGVTIYYNYTNDGTELAVTFRGKYYTDYLDEYTGKVVIPEEVTCMDNTRKVTSIGESAFSYCKELTSVTIPNSVTSIAESAFL
;
A
#
# COMPACT_ATOMS: atom_id res chain seq x y z
N MET A 1 13.69 11.34 35.69
CA MET A 1 13.91 12.11 34.45
C MET A 1 13.90 11.26 33.21
N LYS A 2 14.73 10.23 33.15
CA LYS A 2 14.74 9.32 32.00
C LYS A 2 13.42 8.57 31.80
N ILE A 3 12.73 8.25 32.89
CA ILE A 3 11.44 7.55 32.85
C ILE A 3 10.37 8.44 32.22
N MET A 4 10.36 9.71 32.49
CA MET A 4 9.38 10.65 31.93
C MET A 4 9.56 10.81 30.42
N ARG A 5 10.78 10.80 29.92
CA ARG A 5 11.04 10.84 28.47
C ARG A 5 10.48 9.63 27.76
N LYS A 6 10.62 8.44 28.35
CA LYS A 6 10.06 7.20 27.79
C LYS A 6 8.54 7.25 27.75
N LEU A 7 7.90 7.80 28.78
CA LEU A 7 6.46 7.95 28.82
C LEU A 7 5.94 8.89 27.73
N ILE A 8 6.64 10.00 27.50
CA ILE A 8 6.26 10.96 26.46
C ILE A 8 6.35 10.33 25.08
N LEU A 9 7.41 9.57 24.80
CA LEU A 9 7.58 8.86 23.54
C LEU A 9 6.47 7.81 23.35
N LEU A 10 6.09 7.12 24.41
CA LEU A 10 5.02 6.13 24.36
C LEU A 10 3.69 6.77 23.99
N LEU A 11 3.37 7.92 24.59
CA LEU A 11 2.15 8.66 24.26
C LEU A 11 2.11 9.10 22.79
N THR A 12 3.25 9.55 22.27
CA THR A 12 3.35 9.96 20.87
C THR A 12 3.08 8.79 19.94
N VAL A 13 3.62 7.60 20.25
CA VAL A 13 3.40 6.39 19.46
C VAL A 13 1.94 5.94 19.52
N ILE A 14 1.29 6.04 20.69
CA ILE A 14 -0.11 5.64 20.87
C ILE A 14 -1.05 6.52 20.05
N LEU A 15 -0.73 7.78 19.83
CA LEU A 15 -1.57 8.69 19.06
C LEU A 15 -1.51 8.42 17.55
N LEU A 16 -0.44 7.80 17.02
CA LEU A 16 -0.30 7.51 15.61
C LEU A 16 -1.35 6.54 15.05
N PRO A 17 -1.72 5.45 15.76
CA PRO A 17 -2.70 4.49 15.25
C PRO A 17 -4.13 5.00 15.12
N LEU A 18 -4.42 6.23 15.55
CA LEU A 18 -5.76 6.80 15.43
C LEU A 18 -6.12 7.22 14.01
N VAL A 19 -5.13 7.30 13.10
CA VAL A 19 -5.37 7.58 11.69
C VAL A 19 -5.77 6.28 11.00
N ALA A 20 -7.06 6.17 10.66
CA ALA A 20 -7.58 4.97 10.00
C ALA A 20 -7.32 5.04 8.51
N ASN A 21 -6.49 4.14 7.99
CA ASN A 21 -6.26 3.93 6.57
C ASN A 21 -6.57 2.47 6.22
N ALA A 22 -7.06 2.22 5.00
CA ALA A 22 -7.27 0.86 4.53
C ALA A 22 -5.98 0.19 4.10
N HIS A 23 -4.96 0.97 3.73
CA HIS A 23 -3.64 0.45 3.38
C HIS A 23 -2.70 0.43 4.59
N ASP A 24 -1.81 -0.54 4.62
CA ASP A 24 -0.85 -0.69 5.71
C ASP A 24 0.44 0.11 5.49
N ILE A 25 0.94 0.13 4.26
CA ILE A 25 2.14 0.88 3.92
C ILE A 25 2.00 1.55 2.56
N GLU A 26 2.81 2.56 2.32
CA GLU A 26 2.92 3.21 1.02
C GLU A 26 4.39 3.42 0.69
N VAL A 27 4.79 3.09 -0.53
CA VAL A 27 6.18 3.18 -0.97
C VAL A 27 6.22 3.62 -2.43
N LYS A 28 7.12 4.53 -2.74
CA LYS A 28 7.32 4.97 -4.12
C LYS A 28 8.08 3.89 -4.91
N ASN A 29 7.65 3.67 -6.14
CA ASN A 29 8.37 2.81 -7.07
C ASN A 29 9.55 3.55 -7.70
N ALA A 30 10.25 2.91 -8.64
CA ALA A 30 11.41 3.50 -9.31
C ALA A 30 11.07 4.76 -10.11
N ASP A 31 9.82 4.91 -10.54
CA ASP A 31 9.35 6.08 -11.29
C ASP A 31 8.84 7.20 -10.39
N GLY A 32 8.93 7.03 -9.07
CA GLY A 32 8.45 8.00 -8.10
C GLY A 32 6.95 7.97 -7.87
N VAL A 33 6.27 6.93 -8.34
CA VAL A 33 4.83 6.74 -8.12
C VAL A 33 4.61 6.08 -6.78
N THR A 34 3.79 6.69 -5.93
CA THR A 34 3.41 6.09 -4.65
C THR A 34 2.42 4.96 -4.88
N ILE A 35 2.75 3.78 -4.39
CA ILE A 35 1.87 2.61 -4.44
C ILE A 35 1.50 2.21 -3.03
N TYR A 36 0.24 1.84 -2.84
CA TYR A 36 -0.33 1.48 -1.55
C TYR A 36 -0.44 -0.02 -1.44
N TYR A 37 -0.05 -0.57 -0.29
CA TYR A 37 0.01 -2.01 -0.08
C TYR A 37 -0.62 -2.40 1.24
N ASN A 38 -1.19 -3.60 1.27
CA ASN A 38 -1.58 -4.27 2.50
C ASN A 38 -0.70 -5.49 2.72
N TYR A 39 -0.45 -5.81 3.97
CA TYR A 39 0.23 -7.06 4.33
C TYR A 39 -0.70 -8.23 4.06
N THR A 40 -0.13 -9.29 3.52
CA THR A 40 -0.82 -10.56 3.31
C THR A 40 0.06 -11.70 3.78
N ASN A 41 -0.51 -12.89 3.88
CA ASN A 41 0.22 -14.10 4.26
C ASN A 41 1.00 -13.90 5.57
N ASP A 42 0.28 -13.51 6.63
CA ASP A 42 0.83 -13.24 7.97
C ASP A 42 1.94 -12.18 7.98
N GLY A 43 1.84 -11.20 7.09
CA GLY A 43 2.78 -10.09 7.02
C GLY A 43 4.04 -10.36 6.22
N THR A 44 4.13 -11.50 5.55
CA THR A 44 5.32 -11.87 4.78
C THR A 44 5.29 -11.37 3.35
N GLU A 45 4.11 -11.07 2.82
CA GLU A 45 3.90 -10.63 1.44
C GLU A 45 3.04 -9.37 1.39
N LEU A 46 2.91 -8.81 0.19
CA LEU A 46 2.14 -7.58 -0.02
C LEU A 46 1.12 -7.76 -1.14
N ALA A 47 -0.02 -7.10 -0.96
CA ALA A 47 -1.01 -6.90 -2.01
C ALA A 47 -1.08 -5.42 -2.36
N VAL A 48 -1.15 -5.09 -3.63
CA VAL A 48 -1.43 -3.72 -4.06
C VAL A 48 -2.88 -3.38 -3.69
N THR A 49 -3.09 -2.20 -3.16
CA THR A 49 -4.41 -1.74 -2.76
C THR A 49 -4.60 -0.26 -3.11
N PHE A 50 -5.72 0.30 -2.68
CA PHE A 50 -6.05 1.71 -2.86
C PHE A 50 -5.68 2.51 -1.61
N ARG A 51 -5.62 3.82 -1.75
CA ARG A 51 -5.42 4.75 -0.65
C ARG A 51 -6.72 4.94 0.13
N GLY A 52 -6.61 5.21 1.44
CA GLY A 52 -7.75 5.52 2.27
C GLY A 52 -8.46 4.29 2.82
N LYS A 53 -9.59 4.52 3.46
CA LYS A 53 -10.38 3.47 4.09
C LYS A 53 -11.29 2.77 3.09
N TYR A 54 -11.84 3.51 2.14
CA TYR A 54 -12.73 3.01 1.10
C TYR A 54 -12.16 3.38 -0.27
N TYR A 55 -12.37 2.52 -1.26
CA TYR A 55 -11.84 2.76 -2.61
C TYR A 55 -12.41 4.03 -3.26
N THR A 56 -13.51 4.55 -2.75
CA THR A 56 -14.13 5.79 -3.23
C THR A 56 -13.57 7.06 -2.58
N ASP A 57 -12.72 6.93 -1.57
CA ASP A 57 -12.18 8.09 -0.85
C ASP A 57 -11.25 8.93 -1.74
N TYR A 58 -10.50 8.28 -2.62
CA TYR A 58 -9.54 8.94 -3.51
C TYR A 58 -9.68 8.37 -4.91
N LEU A 59 -10.62 8.92 -5.67
CA LEU A 59 -10.81 8.53 -7.07
C LEU A 59 -9.61 9.01 -7.90
N ASP A 60 -9.27 8.24 -8.94
CA ASP A 60 -8.12 8.55 -9.81
C ASP A 60 -6.78 8.62 -9.06
N GLU A 61 -6.62 7.81 -8.01
CA GLU A 61 -5.39 7.79 -7.24
C GLU A 61 -4.19 7.35 -8.07
N TYR A 62 -4.38 6.38 -8.95
CA TYR A 62 -3.33 5.93 -9.87
C TYR A 62 -3.61 6.50 -11.26
N THR A 63 -2.61 7.15 -11.86
CA THR A 63 -2.73 7.77 -13.16
C THR A 63 -1.55 7.37 -14.05
N GLY A 64 -1.75 7.43 -15.37
CA GLY A 64 -0.69 7.15 -16.33
C GLY A 64 -0.20 5.73 -16.28
N LYS A 65 1.11 5.56 -16.33
CA LYS A 65 1.76 4.25 -16.28
C LYS A 65 2.15 3.94 -14.84
N VAL A 66 1.76 2.76 -14.37
CA VAL A 66 2.12 2.29 -13.04
C VAL A 66 2.88 0.98 -13.17
N VAL A 67 4.11 0.94 -12.70
CA VAL A 67 4.95 -0.27 -12.69
C VAL A 67 4.96 -0.82 -11.27
N ILE A 68 4.37 -1.99 -11.09
CA ILE A 68 4.35 -2.66 -9.78
C ILE A 68 5.69 -3.42 -9.65
N PRO A 69 6.47 -3.17 -8.58
CA PRO A 69 7.72 -3.88 -8.38
C PRO A 69 7.49 -5.30 -7.86
N GLU A 70 8.44 -6.20 -8.10
CA GLU A 70 8.38 -7.56 -7.55
C GLU A 70 8.53 -7.56 -6.03
N GLU A 71 9.38 -6.67 -5.52
CA GLU A 71 9.70 -6.58 -4.10
C GLU A 71 9.67 -5.14 -3.64
N VAL A 72 9.29 -4.96 -2.39
CA VAL A 72 9.23 -3.64 -1.75
C VAL A 72 9.97 -3.72 -0.42
N THR A 73 10.89 -2.77 -0.21
CA THR A 73 11.60 -2.63 1.06
C THR A 73 10.99 -1.48 1.84
N CYS A 74 10.54 -1.77 3.05
CA CYS A 74 9.97 -0.78 3.96
C CYS A 74 10.41 -1.13 5.37
N MET A 75 10.98 -0.16 6.11
CA MET A 75 11.45 -0.36 7.48
C MET A 75 12.41 -1.56 7.61
N ASP A 76 13.39 -1.64 6.71
CA ASP A 76 14.42 -2.67 6.67
C ASP A 76 13.90 -4.10 6.39
N ASN A 77 12.64 -4.24 5.98
CA ASN A 77 12.09 -5.52 5.57
C ASN A 77 11.74 -5.49 4.09
N THR A 78 12.15 -6.53 3.37
CA THR A 78 11.82 -6.71 1.96
C THR A 78 10.75 -7.78 1.82
N ARG A 79 9.67 -7.46 1.11
CA ARG A 79 8.54 -8.35 0.90
C ARG A 79 8.19 -8.43 -0.58
N LYS A 80 7.77 -9.59 -1.03
CA LYS A 80 7.30 -9.77 -2.41
C LYS A 80 5.87 -9.25 -2.56
N VAL A 81 5.59 -8.65 -3.70
CA VAL A 81 4.24 -8.28 -4.10
C VAL A 81 3.63 -9.48 -4.82
N THR A 82 2.65 -10.11 -4.21
CA THR A 82 2.10 -11.39 -4.71
C THR A 82 0.65 -11.31 -5.16
N SER A 83 -0.03 -10.19 -4.91
CA SER A 83 -1.42 -10.04 -5.34
C SER A 83 -1.79 -8.59 -5.60
N ILE A 84 -2.88 -8.42 -6.36
CA ILE A 84 -3.56 -7.14 -6.52
C ILE A 84 -4.92 -7.31 -5.86
N GLY A 85 -5.18 -6.48 -4.85
CA GLY A 85 -6.37 -6.60 -4.02
C GLY A 85 -7.63 -6.03 -4.65
N GLU A 86 -8.75 -6.24 -3.97
CA GLU A 86 -10.04 -5.73 -4.40
C GLU A 86 -10.00 -4.21 -4.55
N SER A 87 -10.57 -3.73 -5.63
CA SER A 87 -10.71 -2.30 -5.92
C SER A 87 -9.41 -1.51 -6.00
N ALA A 88 -8.26 -2.18 -6.08
CA ALA A 88 -6.95 -1.51 -6.07
C ALA A 88 -6.86 -0.39 -7.11
N PHE A 89 -7.38 -0.61 -8.32
CA PHE A 89 -7.37 0.35 -9.41
C PHE A 89 -8.78 0.78 -9.85
N SER A 90 -9.76 0.61 -8.98
CA SER A 90 -11.15 0.97 -9.29
C SER A 90 -11.26 2.47 -9.54
N TYR A 91 -12.03 2.83 -10.57
CA TYR A 91 -12.29 4.23 -10.96
C TYR A 91 -11.05 5.05 -11.29
N CYS A 92 -9.92 4.40 -11.56
CA CYS A 92 -8.70 5.10 -12.01
C CYS A 92 -8.82 5.38 -13.51
N LYS A 93 -9.59 6.40 -13.88
CA LYS A 93 -9.92 6.74 -15.28
C LYS A 93 -8.72 7.21 -16.07
N GLU A 94 -7.75 7.81 -15.40
CA GLU A 94 -6.55 8.35 -16.05
C GLU A 94 -5.40 7.33 -16.09
N LEU A 95 -5.64 6.12 -15.61
CA LEU A 95 -4.67 5.03 -15.68
C LEU A 95 -4.59 4.50 -17.09
N THR A 96 -3.40 4.49 -17.67
CA THR A 96 -3.19 4.04 -19.05
C THR A 96 -2.57 2.65 -19.14
N SER A 97 -1.75 2.26 -18.18
CA SER A 97 -1.18 0.91 -18.15
C SER A 97 -0.71 0.54 -16.75
N VAL A 98 -0.75 -0.76 -16.45
CA VAL A 98 -0.19 -1.33 -15.25
C VAL A 98 0.75 -2.46 -15.65
N THR A 99 2.00 -2.37 -15.26
CA THR A 99 2.95 -3.47 -15.44
C THR A 99 2.91 -4.35 -14.20
N ILE A 100 2.54 -5.59 -14.39
CA ILE A 100 2.37 -6.56 -13.30
C ILE A 100 3.55 -7.52 -13.31
N PRO A 101 4.31 -7.62 -12.20
CA PRO A 101 5.49 -8.49 -12.16
C PRO A 101 5.12 -9.96 -12.06
N ASN A 102 6.10 -10.82 -12.36
CA ASN A 102 5.90 -12.27 -12.30
C ASN A 102 5.62 -12.80 -10.88
N SER A 103 5.96 -12.01 -9.87
CA SER A 103 5.68 -12.37 -8.46
C SER A 103 4.19 -12.39 -8.14
N VAL A 104 3.37 -11.66 -8.91
CA VAL A 104 1.92 -11.60 -8.68
C VAL A 104 1.27 -12.88 -9.20
N THR A 105 0.61 -13.59 -8.29
CA THR A 105 -0.06 -14.86 -8.58
C THR A 105 -1.58 -14.78 -8.53
N SER A 106 -2.14 -13.68 -8.01
CA SER A 106 -3.58 -13.49 -7.97
C SER A 106 -3.97 -12.03 -8.16
N ILE A 107 -5.10 -11.83 -8.84
CA ILE A 107 -5.69 -10.51 -9.05
C ILE A 107 -7.16 -10.63 -8.69
N ALA A 108 -7.65 -9.79 -7.80
CA ALA A 108 -9.05 -9.80 -7.38
C ALA A 108 -9.96 -9.41 -8.56
N GLU A 109 -11.17 -9.96 -8.60
CA GLU A 109 -12.14 -9.72 -9.68
C GLU A 109 -12.44 -8.23 -9.86
N SER A 110 -12.53 -7.49 -8.76
CA SER A 110 -12.90 -6.07 -8.76
C SER A 110 -11.71 -5.13 -8.86
N ALA A 111 -10.49 -5.64 -9.08
CA ALA A 111 -9.28 -4.82 -9.00
C ALA A 111 -9.28 -3.62 -9.95
N PHE A 112 -9.87 -3.77 -11.12
CA PHE A 112 -9.88 -2.75 -12.18
C PHE A 112 -11.27 -2.20 -12.53
N LEU A 113 -12.24 -2.52 -11.77
CA LEU A 113 -13.63 -2.09 -12.07
C LEU A 113 -13.92 -0.62 -11.76
#